data_33a496b238ea651176f659ecd8fc08ce
#
_entry.id   33a496b238ea651176f659ecd8fc08ce
#
_cell.length_a   1.000
_cell.length_b   1.000
_cell.length_c   1.000
_cell.angle_alpha   90.00
_cell.angle_beta   90.00
_cell.angle_gamma   90.00
#
_symmetry.space_group_name_H-M   'P 1'
#
loop_
_entity.id
_entity.type
_entity.pdbx_description
1 polymer ?
#
loop_
_entity_poly.entity_id
_entity_poly.type
_entity_poly.pdbx_seq_one_letter_code
_entity_poly.pdbx_strand_id
1 'polypeptide(L)'
;MRKNSTDRLMTLNFWRMCTANLLLFASVYMLFPVLSFVMPEQLGMSVSRTGDMFLAFIAAMFAAGPFHAYLCDEYKRKNVLLSSAFVMLAAMAGYAFADSYLKLMLLASVQGVCFGLATTVGITVAIDITTSTRRSAGNMIYSICIDG
;
A
#
# COMPACT_ATOMS: atom_id res chain seq x y z
N MET A 1 -14.89 -39.66 1.50
CA MET A 1 -14.81 -38.29 0.97
C MET A 1 -13.41 -37.71 1.22
N ARG A 2 -12.59 -37.70 0.20
CA ARG A 2 -11.19 -37.18 0.26
C ARG A 2 -11.30 -35.65 0.22
N LYS A 3 -11.09 -34.98 1.34
CA LYS A 3 -11.05 -33.52 1.45
C LYS A 3 -9.82 -33.05 0.67
N ASN A 4 -10.02 -32.55 -0.55
CA ASN A 4 -8.95 -32.06 -1.39
C ASN A 4 -8.20 -30.94 -0.67
N SER A 5 -6.88 -31.03 -0.63
CA SER A 5 -5.98 -30.05 0.00
C SER A 5 -6.06 -28.63 -0.62
N THR A 6 -6.72 -28.51 -1.76
CA THR A 6 -7.01 -27.27 -2.47
C THR A 6 -8.14 -26.42 -1.86
N ASP A 7 -8.90 -27.00 -0.91
CA ASP A 7 -10.06 -26.31 -0.30
C ASP A 7 -9.71 -25.56 1.02
N ARG A 8 -8.44 -25.43 1.35
CA ARG A 8 -8.02 -24.65 2.51
C ARG A 8 -7.90 -23.17 2.14
N LEU A 9 -8.77 -22.34 2.74
CA LEU A 9 -8.71 -20.89 2.63
C LEU A 9 -7.34 -20.33 3.07
N MET A 10 -6.75 -20.93 4.10
CA MET A 10 -5.47 -20.54 4.67
C MET A 10 -4.32 -21.33 4.05
N THR A 11 -3.96 -21.00 2.82
CA THR A 11 -2.72 -21.48 2.20
C THR A 11 -1.54 -20.65 2.69
N LEU A 12 -0.32 -21.22 2.68
CA LEU A 12 0.90 -20.51 3.05
C LEU A 12 1.08 -19.23 2.20
N ASN A 13 0.68 -19.27 0.95
CA ASN A 13 0.74 -18.11 0.05
C ASN A 13 -0.24 -17.01 0.45
N PHE A 14 -1.44 -17.37 0.91
CA PHE A 14 -2.42 -16.42 1.42
C PHE A 14 -1.89 -15.72 2.69
N TRP A 15 -1.33 -16.46 3.64
CA TRP A 15 -0.74 -15.89 4.84
C TRP A 15 0.42 -14.95 4.54
N ARG A 16 1.33 -15.34 3.64
CA ARG A 16 2.44 -14.47 3.19
C ARG A 16 1.93 -13.18 2.59
N MET A 17 0.86 -13.25 1.81
CA MET A 17 0.24 -12.07 1.20
C MET A 17 -0.38 -11.14 2.25
N CYS A 18 -1.14 -11.69 3.20
CA CYS A 18 -1.72 -10.92 4.30
C CYS A 18 -0.64 -10.25 5.17
N THR A 19 0.41 -10.99 5.52
CA THR A 19 1.53 -10.44 6.32
C THR A 19 2.26 -9.33 5.57
N ALA A 20 2.56 -9.54 4.29
CA ALA A 20 3.21 -8.52 3.46
C ALA A 20 2.36 -7.23 3.37
N ASN A 21 1.06 -7.40 3.20
CA ASN A 21 0.11 -6.29 3.12
C ASN A 21 0.01 -5.55 4.46
N LEU A 22 -0.13 -6.27 5.57
CA LEU A 22 -0.16 -5.70 6.92
C LEU A 22 1.10 -4.86 7.19
N LEU A 23 2.30 -5.40 6.88
CA LEU A 23 3.56 -4.68 7.06
C LEU A 23 3.64 -3.42 6.19
N LEU A 24 3.12 -3.50 4.95
CA LEU A 24 3.09 -2.38 4.03
C LEU A 24 2.18 -1.25 4.56
N PHE A 25 0.98 -1.59 5.03
CA PHE A 25 0.06 -0.63 5.61
C PHE A 25 0.61 -0.03 6.91
N ALA A 26 1.12 -0.86 7.81
CA ALA A 26 1.71 -0.40 9.06
C ALA A 26 2.86 0.59 8.83
N SER A 27 3.72 0.35 7.82
CA SER A 27 4.83 1.25 7.50
C SER A 27 4.34 2.61 7.01
N VAL A 28 3.28 2.66 6.21
CA VAL A 28 2.68 3.92 5.71
C VAL A 28 1.97 4.66 6.84
N TYR A 29 1.18 3.96 7.65
CA TYR A 29 0.46 4.59 8.75
C TYR A 29 1.39 5.15 9.84
N MET A 30 2.54 4.51 10.08
CA MET A 30 3.55 5.04 11.02
C MET A 30 4.30 6.25 10.48
N LEU A 31 4.42 6.37 9.15
CA LEU A 31 5.18 7.46 8.54
C LEU A 31 4.56 8.84 8.85
N PHE A 32 3.25 8.98 8.75
CA PHE A 32 2.58 10.29 8.93
C PHE A 32 2.70 10.85 10.35
N PRO A 33 2.46 10.09 11.43
CA PRO A 33 2.73 10.56 12.79
C PRO A 33 4.19 10.95 12.97
N VAL A 34 5.14 10.14 12.50
CA VAL A 34 6.58 10.44 12.61
C VAL A 34 6.91 11.75 11.89
N LEU A 35 6.42 11.95 10.67
CA LEU A 35 6.61 13.21 9.95
C LEU A 35 5.99 14.40 10.68
N SER A 36 4.85 14.23 11.34
CA SER A 36 4.20 15.29 12.11
C SER A 36 5.03 15.77 13.31
N PHE A 37 5.87 14.92 13.87
CA PHE A 37 6.80 15.28 14.93
C PHE A 37 8.13 15.82 14.39
N VAL A 38 8.70 15.18 13.37
CA VAL A 38 10.04 15.50 12.86
C VAL A 38 10.05 16.79 12.04
N MET A 39 8.98 17.08 11.29
CA MET A 39 8.95 18.26 10.42
C MET A 39 8.98 19.61 11.14
N PRO A 40 8.22 19.84 12.22
CA PRO A 40 8.31 21.08 12.98
C PRO A 40 9.71 21.26 13.61
N GLU A 41 10.31 20.17 14.04
CA GLU A 41 11.57 20.16 14.78
C GLU A 41 12.79 20.41 13.88
N GLN A 42 12.84 19.76 12.72
CA GLN A 42 14.00 19.83 11.79
C GLN A 42 13.87 20.93 10.72
N LEU A 43 12.66 21.20 10.24
CA LEU A 43 12.43 22.11 9.12
C LEU A 43 11.68 23.39 9.53
N GLY A 44 11.32 23.55 10.82
CA GLY A 44 10.57 24.71 11.31
C GLY A 44 9.17 24.84 10.66
N MET A 45 8.63 23.77 10.12
CA MET A 45 7.34 23.77 9.42
C MET A 45 6.17 23.64 10.39
N SER A 46 5.05 24.31 10.09
CA SER A 46 3.84 24.16 10.88
C SER A 46 3.21 22.77 10.67
N VAL A 47 2.54 22.27 11.71
CA VAL A 47 1.79 20.98 11.67
C VAL A 47 0.75 20.96 10.55
N SER A 48 0.20 22.12 10.17
CA SER A 48 -0.73 22.26 9.03
C SER A 48 -0.12 21.74 7.71
N ARG A 49 1.18 21.95 7.48
CA ARG A 49 1.86 21.46 6.26
C ARG A 49 1.99 19.95 6.19
N THR A 50 1.97 19.26 7.32
CA THR A 50 1.86 17.80 7.34
C THR A 50 0.50 17.32 6.84
N GLY A 51 -0.57 18.07 7.17
CA GLY A 51 -1.91 17.85 6.63
C GLY A 51 -1.96 17.98 5.11
N ASP A 52 -1.29 19.01 4.54
CA ASP A 52 -1.20 19.20 3.09
C ASP A 52 -0.49 18.02 2.40
N MET A 53 0.55 17.46 3.01
CA MET A 53 1.24 16.28 2.49
C MET A 53 0.33 15.04 2.50
N PHE A 54 -0.43 14.86 3.57
CA PHE A 54 -1.42 13.78 3.65
C PHE A 54 -2.49 13.93 2.58
N LEU A 55 -2.94 15.16 2.35
CA LEU A 55 -3.89 15.48 1.29
C LEU A 55 -3.30 15.17 -0.10
N ALA A 56 -2.03 15.53 -0.35
CA ALA A 56 -1.34 15.22 -1.59
C ALA A 56 -1.20 13.71 -1.81
N PHE A 57 -0.89 12.95 -0.76
CA PHE A 57 -0.84 11.48 -0.80
C PHE A 57 -2.19 10.90 -1.22
N ILE A 58 -3.28 11.29 -0.56
CA ILE A 58 -4.62 10.81 -0.86
C ILE A 58 -5.06 11.23 -2.27
N ALA A 59 -4.85 12.49 -2.64
CA ALA A 59 -5.21 12.99 -3.96
C ALA A 59 -4.48 12.25 -5.08
N ALA A 60 -3.18 11.99 -4.91
CA ALA A 60 -2.37 11.23 -5.86
C ALA A 60 -2.83 9.78 -5.97
N MET A 61 -3.19 9.15 -4.85
CA MET A 61 -3.73 7.79 -4.80
C MET A 61 -5.02 7.66 -5.62
N PHE A 62 -5.96 8.59 -5.43
CA PHE A 62 -7.24 8.59 -6.17
C PHE A 62 -7.07 8.98 -7.64
N ALA A 63 -6.26 9.99 -7.94
CA ALA A 63 -6.02 10.43 -9.31
C ALA A 63 -5.38 9.33 -10.17
N ALA A 64 -4.55 8.49 -9.57
CA ALA A 64 -3.92 7.37 -10.26
C ALA A 64 -4.82 6.10 -10.35
N GLY A 65 -6.01 6.09 -9.74
CA GLY A 65 -6.92 4.94 -9.70
C GLY A 65 -7.19 4.28 -11.06
N PRO A 66 -7.59 5.02 -12.12
CA PRO A 66 -7.80 4.46 -13.46
C PRO A 66 -6.52 3.84 -14.05
N PHE A 67 -5.35 4.42 -13.75
CA PHE A 67 -4.06 3.92 -14.19
C PHE A 67 -3.66 2.62 -13.46
N HIS A 68 -4.04 2.48 -12.18
CA HIS A 68 -3.86 1.24 -11.43
C HIS A 68 -4.61 0.06 -12.07
N ALA A 69 -5.86 0.28 -12.49
CA ALA A 69 -6.66 -0.74 -13.17
C ALA A 69 -5.98 -1.20 -14.47
N TYR A 70 -5.53 -0.25 -15.31
CA TYR A 70 -4.81 -0.54 -16.54
C TYR A 70 -3.53 -1.36 -16.29
N LEU A 71 -2.72 -0.98 -15.31
CA LEU A 71 -1.50 -1.71 -14.98
C LEU A 71 -1.76 -3.13 -14.47
N CYS A 72 -2.86 -3.34 -13.73
CA CYS A 72 -3.26 -4.66 -13.24
C CYS A 72 -3.69 -5.60 -14.37
N ASP A 73 -4.24 -5.06 -15.46
CA ASP A 73 -4.73 -5.83 -16.60
C ASP A 73 -3.60 -6.14 -17.60
N GLU A 74 -2.70 -5.19 -17.85
CA GLU A 74 -1.63 -5.31 -18.86
C GLU A 74 -0.42 -6.11 -18.35
N TYR A 75 -0.07 -5.99 -17.07
CA TYR A 75 1.14 -6.59 -16.52
C TYR A 75 0.87 -7.72 -15.53
N LYS A 76 1.87 -8.61 -15.37
CA LYS A 76 1.81 -9.66 -14.35
C LYS A 76 1.71 -9.03 -12.97
N ARG A 77 0.62 -9.28 -12.27
CA ARG A 77 0.28 -8.73 -10.94
C ARG A 77 1.43 -8.79 -9.94
N LYS A 78 2.19 -9.90 -9.94
CA LYS A 78 3.37 -10.05 -9.07
C LYS A 78 4.44 -8.99 -9.36
N ASN A 79 4.71 -8.68 -10.62
CA ASN A 79 5.73 -7.70 -11.00
C ASN A 79 5.28 -6.28 -10.62
N VAL A 80 4.00 -5.98 -10.83
CA VAL A 80 3.41 -4.68 -10.46
C VAL A 80 3.48 -4.48 -8.94
N LEU A 81 3.16 -5.51 -8.16
CA LEU A 81 3.25 -5.46 -6.69
C LEU A 81 4.71 -5.25 -6.22
N LEU A 82 5.65 -5.98 -6.79
CA LEU A 82 7.07 -5.86 -6.43
C LEU A 82 7.64 -4.49 -6.81
N SER A 83 7.31 -3.97 -8.00
CA SER A 83 7.76 -2.64 -8.43
C SER A 83 7.18 -1.53 -7.57
N SER A 84 5.89 -1.59 -7.24
CA SER A 84 5.26 -0.62 -6.35
C SER A 84 5.86 -0.63 -4.95
N ALA A 85 6.11 -1.81 -4.38
CA ALA A 85 6.77 -1.96 -3.08
C ALA A 85 8.20 -1.42 -3.10
N PHE A 86 8.95 -1.65 -4.17
CA PHE A 86 10.32 -1.13 -4.32
C PHE A 86 10.33 0.40 -4.41
N VAL A 87 9.44 0.99 -5.20
CA VAL A 87 9.33 2.46 -5.31
C VAL A 87 8.88 3.08 -3.98
N MET A 88 7.98 2.42 -3.24
CA MET A 88 7.59 2.87 -1.90
C MET A 88 8.78 2.87 -0.93
N LEU A 89 9.60 1.81 -0.93
CA LEU A 89 10.81 1.75 -0.11
C LEU A 89 11.81 2.86 -0.48
N ALA A 90 12.00 3.10 -1.78
CA ALA A 90 12.85 4.19 -2.26
C ALA A 90 12.32 5.57 -1.84
N ALA A 91 11.00 5.78 -1.92
CA ALA A 91 10.36 7.00 -1.45
C ALA A 91 10.54 7.20 0.07
N MET A 92 10.40 6.13 0.86
CA MET A 92 10.67 6.16 2.30
C MET A 92 12.12 6.56 2.62
N ALA A 93 13.09 5.98 1.92
CA ALA A 93 14.49 6.39 2.06
C ALA A 93 14.69 7.86 1.62
N GLY A 94 13.94 8.31 0.62
CA GLY A 94 13.98 9.69 0.13
C GLY A 94 13.57 10.74 1.18
N TYR A 95 12.69 10.40 2.12
CA TYR A 95 12.32 11.32 3.20
C TYR A 95 13.51 11.70 4.09
N ALA A 96 14.48 10.80 4.27
CA ALA A 96 15.69 11.09 5.06
C ALA A 96 16.60 12.16 4.40
N PHE A 97 16.45 12.38 3.09
CA PHE A 97 17.23 13.35 2.31
C PHE A 97 16.40 14.57 1.86
N ALA A 98 15.19 14.70 2.37
CA ALA A 98 14.29 15.74 1.95
C ALA A 98 14.46 17.01 2.81
N ASP A 99 15.14 18.00 2.26
CA ASP A 99 15.44 19.29 2.92
C ASP A 99 14.39 20.38 2.56
N SER A 100 13.40 20.07 1.74
CA SER A 100 12.46 21.05 1.22
C SER A 100 11.03 20.51 1.24
N TYR A 101 10.08 21.41 1.56
CA TYR A 101 8.65 21.09 1.54
C TYR A 101 8.19 20.52 0.18
N LEU A 102 8.71 21.05 -0.93
CA LEU A 102 8.36 20.57 -2.27
C LEU A 102 8.81 19.11 -2.49
N LYS A 103 10.03 18.77 -2.03
CA LYS A 103 10.52 17.38 -2.11
C LYS A 103 9.63 16.43 -1.31
N LEU A 104 9.20 16.85 -0.13
CA LEU A 104 8.32 16.06 0.73
C LEU A 104 6.94 15.86 0.09
N MET A 105 6.36 16.89 -0.51
CA MET A 105 5.10 16.81 -1.27
C MET A 105 5.20 15.84 -2.45
N LEU A 106 6.31 15.89 -3.20
CA LEU A 106 6.54 14.98 -4.33
C LEU A 106 6.69 13.53 -3.84
N LEU A 107 7.46 13.30 -2.78
CA LEU A 107 7.62 11.96 -2.19
C LEU A 107 6.29 11.40 -1.68
N ALA A 108 5.48 12.23 -1.01
CA ALA A 108 4.14 11.85 -0.55
C ALA A 108 3.22 11.49 -1.72
N SER A 109 3.26 12.25 -2.80
CA SER A 109 2.47 11.97 -4.01
C SER A 109 2.88 10.66 -4.67
N VAL A 110 4.18 10.43 -4.87
CA VAL A 110 4.71 9.18 -5.42
C VAL A 110 4.32 8.00 -4.54
N GLN A 111 4.45 8.14 -3.24
CA GLN A 111 4.08 7.10 -2.28
C GLN A 111 2.57 6.81 -2.32
N GLY A 112 1.72 7.85 -2.46
CA GLY A 112 0.28 7.69 -2.61
C GLY A 112 -0.10 6.88 -3.84
N VAL A 113 0.50 7.19 -5.00
CA VAL A 113 0.30 6.42 -6.25
C VAL A 113 0.70 4.95 -6.05
N CYS A 114 1.89 4.69 -5.52
CA CYS A 114 2.38 3.33 -5.33
C CYS A 114 1.59 2.55 -4.28
N PHE A 115 1.13 3.22 -3.22
CA PHE A 115 0.28 2.62 -2.20
C PHE A 115 -1.08 2.21 -2.76
N GLY A 116 -1.73 3.08 -3.53
CA GLY A 116 -2.98 2.76 -4.23
C GLY A 116 -2.82 1.59 -5.19
N LEU A 117 -1.70 1.54 -5.94
CA LEU A 117 -1.40 0.44 -6.83
C LEU A 117 -1.19 -0.88 -6.06
N ALA A 118 -0.39 -0.86 -5.00
CA ALA A 118 -0.15 -2.03 -4.16
C ALA A 118 -1.44 -2.56 -3.53
N THR A 119 -2.34 -1.69 -3.09
CA THR A 119 -3.64 -2.03 -2.52
C THR A 119 -4.53 -2.70 -3.57
N THR A 120 -4.66 -2.10 -4.75
CA THR A 120 -5.48 -2.62 -5.86
C THR A 120 -4.99 -4.00 -6.32
N VAL A 121 -3.69 -4.14 -6.55
CA VAL A 121 -3.07 -5.41 -6.94
C VAL A 121 -3.20 -6.43 -5.81
N GLY A 122 -3.01 -6.03 -4.57
CA GLY A 122 -3.11 -6.89 -3.39
C GLY A 122 -4.50 -7.53 -3.27
N ILE A 123 -5.56 -6.73 -3.38
CA ILE A 123 -6.94 -7.23 -3.37
C ILE A 123 -7.17 -8.21 -4.53
N THR A 124 -6.72 -7.87 -5.72
CA THR A 124 -6.91 -8.69 -6.91
C THR A 124 -6.18 -10.04 -6.78
N VAL A 125 -4.95 -10.04 -6.27
CA VAL A 125 -4.20 -11.29 -6.01
C VAL A 125 -4.87 -12.11 -4.90
N ALA A 126 -5.38 -11.47 -3.84
CA ALA A 126 -6.11 -12.18 -2.78
C ALA A 126 -7.35 -12.89 -3.32
N ILE A 127 -8.10 -12.25 -4.23
CA ILE A 127 -9.25 -12.84 -4.90
C ILE A 127 -8.83 -14.04 -5.77
N ASP A 128 -7.72 -13.94 -6.50
CA ASP A 128 -7.25 -14.99 -7.41
C ASP A 128 -6.78 -16.26 -6.69
N ILE A 129 -6.11 -16.11 -5.54
CA ILE A 129 -5.63 -17.25 -4.75
C ILE A 129 -6.72 -17.87 -3.88
N THR A 130 -7.89 -17.24 -3.80
CA THR A 130 -9.03 -17.73 -3.02
C THR A 130 -10.02 -18.47 -3.92
N THR A 131 -10.39 -19.71 -3.53
CA THR A 131 -11.36 -20.53 -4.29
C THR A 131 -12.70 -19.83 -4.43
N SER A 132 -13.37 -20.03 -5.56
CA SER A 132 -14.65 -19.38 -5.93
C SER A 132 -15.75 -19.51 -4.87
N THR A 133 -15.78 -20.64 -4.16
CA THR A 133 -16.74 -20.94 -3.09
C THR A 133 -16.51 -20.16 -1.79
N ARG A 134 -15.36 -19.54 -1.61
CA ARG A 134 -14.95 -18.84 -0.36
C ARG A 134 -14.40 -17.43 -0.57
N ARG A 135 -14.63 -16.85 -1.75
CA ARG A 135 -14.13 -15.51 -2.10
C ARG A 135 -14.55 -14.42 -1.11
N SER A 136 -15.81 -14.44 -0.64
CA SER A 136 -16.28 -13.45 0.33
C SER A 136 -15.58 -13.58 1.69
N ALA A 137 -15.39 -14.80 2.18
CA ALA A 137 -14.64 -15.03 3.43
C ALA A 137 -13.16 -14.68 3.30
N GLY A 138 -12.53 -14.99 2.16
CA GLY A 138 -11.14 -14.60 1.86
C GLY A 138 -10.96 -13.10 1.80
N ASN A 139 -11.88 -12.38 1.15
CA ASN A 139 -11.89 -10.92 1.10
C ASN A 139 -12.10 -10.30 2.48
N MET A 140 -12.99 -10.86 3.30
CA MET A 140 -13.23 -10.37 4.66
C MET A 140 -11.98 -10.48 5.54
N ILE A 141 -11.28 -11.63 5.50
CA ILE A 141 -10.03 -11.82 6.24
C ILE A 141 -8.94 -10.87 5.71
N TYR A 142 -8.86 -10.71 4.39
CA TYR A 142 -7.89 -9.79 3.77
C TYR A 142 -8.17 -8.33 4.17
N SER A 143 -9.43 -7.91 4.21
CA SER A 143 -9.81 -6.56 4.66
C SER A 143 -9.45 -6.33 6.13
N ILE A 144 -9.62 -7.32 7.01
CA ILE A 144 -9.19 -7.23 8.41
C ILE A 144 -7.66 -7.02 8.49
N CYS A 145 -6.88 -7.62 7.59
CA CYS A 145 -5.43 -7.40 7.54
C CYS A 145 -5.04 -5.99 7.01
N ILE A 146 -5.98 -5.24 6.44
CA ILE A 146 -5.79 -3.85 5.99
C ILE A 146 -6.15 -2.87 7.11
N ASP A 147 -7.24 -3.12 7.82
CA ASP A 147 -7.85 -2.19 8.78
C ASP A 147 -7.37 -2.40 10.23
N GLY A 148 -6.72 -3.55 10.51
CA GLY A 148 -6.21 -3.92 11.84
C GLY A 148 -4.80 -3.52 12.08
#